data_0755bac3dbc3fb162a6a1581ea73a946
#
_entry.id   0755bac3dbc3fb162a6a1581ea73a946
#
_cell.length_a   1.000
_cell.length_b   1.000
_cell.length_c   1.000
_cell.angle_alpha   90.00
_cell.angle_beta   90.00
_cell.angle_gamma   90.00
#
_symmetry.space_group_name_H-M   'P 1'
#
loop_
_entity.id
_entity.type
_entity.pdbx_description
1 polymer ?
#
loop_
_entity_poly.entity_id
_entity_poly.type
_entity_poly.pdbx_seq_one_letter_code
_entity_poly.pdbx_strand_id
1 'polypeptide(L)'
;MPRLSARRAAAFGAAVLLIAAACAAKAQTTPVPAWNQVVAKARGQTVHWNAWAGDERTNAFIAWVGDEVKTRYGVTVNHVRLKDTSEAVTRVIAEKSAGRDTDGTVDLIWINGPNFLSLKTQTLLYGPFAKSLPNFKYVDTVNKRSNVIDFTTPVDGFAAPWRMAQIVFIYDSARIKDAKTLPRSARDLVQWARANPGRTTHPNVRNFLGSTFLKQALYELAPDPGVLQRPVADADFDRVTAPLWDWYEKLRPYLWRGGRQFPDNGPAQRQLMYDSEIDLMISFNPSEAAVAITNGLLQPTARTYAFSGGTIGNTSFVAIPYNSPHKEGALVVANFLLEPATQARAQDIKNIGSLTVLDLGRLAKADRALFDALTPSAALPTAADLGKPLLEPHASWMTRITAEWERRYTK
;
A
#
# COMPACT_ATOMS: atom_id res chain seq x y z
N MET A 1 -86.00 24.02 -25.94
CA MET A 1 -85.87 25.27 -25.17
C MET A 1 -85.71 24.95 -23.72
N PRO A 2 -84.84 25.61 -22.90
CA PRO A 2 -83.87 26.67 -23.14
C PRO A 2 -82.43 26.21 -22.70
N ARG A 3 -81.45 26.71 -23.25
CA ARG A 3 -80.46 27.75 -22.93
C ARG A 3 -79.78 27.68 -21.56
N LEU A 4 -78.46 27.73 -21.64
CA LEU A 4 -77.47 28.44 -20.82
C LEU A 4 -76.59 27.53 -20.06
N SER A 5 -75.32 27.82 -19.87
CA SER A 5 -74.42 28.94 -20.19
C SER A 5 -73.00 28.48 -19.84
N ALA A 6 -72.05 28.92 -20.64
CA ALA A 6 -70.66 28.72 -20.42
C ALA A 6 -70.18 29.50 -19.18
N ARG A 7 -69.46 28.87 -18.31
CA ARG A 7 -68.50 29.56 -17.36
C ARG A 7 -67.14 28.98 -17.50
N ARG A 8 -66.27 29.84 -17.98
CA ARG A 8 -64.80 29.62 -18.00
C ARG A 8 -64.27 29.53 -16.56
N ALA A 9 -63.56 28.48 -16.24
CA ALA A 9 -62.70 28.46 -15.09
C ALA A 9 -61.24 28.37 -15.58
N ALA A 10 -60.49 29.45 -15.39
CA ALA A 10 -59.09 29.53 -15.66
C ALA A 10 -58.34 28.72 -14.60
N ALA A 11 -57.67 27.66 -15.00
CA ALA A 11 -56.76 26.93 -14.13
C ALA A 11 -55.40 27.63 -14.20
N PHE A 12 -54.98 28.21 -13.08
CA PHE A 12 -53.61 28.68 -12.83
C PHE A 12 -52.74 27.46 -12.64
N GLY A 13 -51.90 27.16 -13.61
CA GLY A 13 -50.80 26.20 -13.49
C GLY A 13 -49.64 26.84 -12.75
N ALA A 14 -49.48 26.55 -11.48
CA ALA A 14 -48.24 26.86 -10.74
C ALA A 14 -47.19 25.86 -11.13
N ALA A 15 -46.24 26.26 -12.00
CA ALA A 15 -45.01 25.51 -12.26
C ALA A 15 -44.06 25.68 -11.05
N VAL A 16 -43.98 24.67 -10.20
CA VAL A 16 -42.97 24.59 -9.15
C VAL A 16 -41.65 24.19 -9.81
N LEU A 17 -40.78 25.16 -10.09
CA LEU A 17 -39.37 24.89 -10.42
C LEU A 17 -38.67 24.42 -9.16
N LEU A 18 -38.46 23.12 -9.03
CA LEU A 18 -37.51 22.53 -8.08
C LEU A 18 -36.09 22.81 -8.60
N ILE A 19 -35.48 23.89 -8.11
CA ILE A 19 -34.03 24.11 -8.24
C ILE A 19 -33.35 23.14 -7.29
N ALA A 20 -32.92 22.01 -7.83
CA ALA A 20 -31.96 21.12 -7.13
C ALA A 20 -30.60 21.83 -7.06
N ALA A 21 -30.38 22.60 -6.00
CA ALA A 21 -29.06 23.10 -5.65
C ALA A 21 -28.22 21.89 -5.23
N ALA A 22 -27.45 21.32 -6.15
CA ALA A 22 -26.37 20.41 -5.82
C ALA A 22 -25.33 21.23 -5.03
N CYS A 23 -25.42 21.19 -3.70
CA CYS A 23 -24.33 21.59 -2.81
C CYS A 23 -23.19 20.61 -3.03
N ALA A 24 -22.31 20.90 -3.99
CA ALA A 24 -20.98 20.35 -4.02
C ALA A 24 -20.31 20.84 -2.72
N ALA A 25 -20.25 19.99 -1.70
CA ALA A 25 -19.49 20.24 -0.52
C ALA A 25 -18.02 20.39 -0.96
N LYS A 26 -17.57 21.66 -1.11
CA LYS A 26 -16.16 21.96 -1.25
C LYS A 26 -15.49 21.43 0.01
N ALA A 27 -14.63 20.43 -0.14
CA ALA A 27 -13.76 20.00 0.94
C ALA A 27 -13.11 21.27 1.52
N GLN A 28 -13.34 21.55 2.78
CA GLN A 28 -12.71 22.68 3.47
C GLN A 28 -11.22 22.39 3.54
N THR A 29 -10.46 22.96 2.61
CA THR A 29 -9.01 22.91 2.62
C THR A 29 -8.53 23.85 3.71
N THR A 30 -8.18 23.30 4.88
CA THR A 30 -7.52 24.07 5.93
C THR A 30 -6.10 24.39 5.44
N PRO A 31 -5.73 25.68 5.27
CA PRO A 31 -4.37 26.02 4.83
C PRO A 31 -3.34 25.49 5.82
N VAL A 32 -2.31 24.79 5.28
CA VAL A 32 -1.16 24.37 6.11
C VAL A 32 -0.36 25.62 6.48
N PRO A 33 -0.03 25.84 7.77
CA PRO A 33 0.78 26.98 8.20
C PRO A 33 2.16 27.00 7.54
N ALA A 34 2.84 28.16 7.54
CA ALA A 34 4.23 28.24 7.10
C ALA A 34 5.12 27.27 7.91
N TRP A 35 6.10 26.65 7.26
CA TRP A 35 6.86 25.53 7.84
C TRP A 35 7.54 25.85 9.18
N ASN A 36 8.07 27.04 9.35
CA ASN A 36 8.65 27.49 10.63
C ASN A 36 7.61 27.51 11.76
N GLN A 37 6.36 27.87 11.47
CA GLN A 37 5.25 27.85 12.44
C GLN A 37 4.85 26.40 12.75
N VAL A 38 4.85 25.50 11.73
CA VAL A 38 4.61 24.07 11.94
C VAL A 38 5.63 23.51 12.92
N VAL A 39 6.93 23.75 12.70
CA VAL A 39 8.02 23.25 13.57
C VAL A 39 7.90 23.82 14.98
N ALA A 40 7.58 25.12 15.11
CA ALA A 40 7.43 25.74 16.43
C ALA A 40 6.28 25.15 17.23
N LYS A 41 5.11 24.92 16.59
CA LYS A 41 3.93 24.33 17.24
C LYS A 41 4.07 22.83 17.50
N ALA A 42 4.83 22.12 16.68
CA ALA A 42 5.07 20.68 16.83
C ALA A 42 5.87 20.34 18.09
N ARG A 43 6.72 21.27 18.56
CA ARG A 43 7.60 21.05 19.71
C ARG A 43 6.79 20.69 20.96
N GLY A 44 7.14 19.56 21.58
CA GLY A 44 6.45 19.03 22.76
C GLY A 44 5.25 18.13 22.45
N GLN A 45 4.79 18.07 21.19
CA GLN A 45 3.70 17.17 20.81
C GLN A 45 4.14 15.70 20.84
N THR A 46 3.18 14.81 21.10
CA THR A 46 3.34 13.36 20.96
C THR A 46 2.46 12.88 19.80
N VAL A 47 3.10 12.35 18.78
CA VAL A 47 2.44 11.81 17.58
C VAL A 47 2.21 10.32 17.74
N HIS A 48 0.96 9.89 17.79
CA HIS A 48 0.57 8.48 17.78
C HIS A 48 0.57 7.98 16.33
N TRP A 49 1.69 7.38 15.92
CA TRP A 49 1.83 6.81 14.57
C TRP A 49 1.30 5.39 14.55
N ASN A 50 0.12 5.21 13.98
CA ASN A 50 -0.53 3.94 13.78
C ASN A 50 0.05 3.27 12.53
N ALA A 51 0.87 2.24 12.73
CA ALA A 51 1.61 1.58 11.68
C ALA A 51 1.65 0.06 11.88
N TRP A 52 1.65 -0.68 10.76
CA TRP A 52 1.82 -2.13 10.78
C TRP A 52 3.14 -2.52 11.45
N ALA A 53 3.09 -3.51 12.34
CA ALA A 53 4.19 -3.89 13.20
C ALA A 53 4.60 -5.37 13.11
N GLY A 54 4.23 -6.05 12.02
CA GLY A 54 4.51 -7.47 11.82
C GLY A 54 5.96 -7.80 11.44
N ASP A 55 6.87 -6.83 11.38
CA ASP A 55 8.30 -7.00 11.07
C ASP A 55 9.16 -6.14 12.01
N GLU A 56 10.02 -6.76 12.81
CA GLU A 56 10.86 -6.07 13.80
C GLU A 56 11.85 -5.08 13.17
N ARG A 57 12.30 -5.30 11.94
CA ARG A 57 13.17 -4.35 11.21
C ARG A 57 12.43 -3.05 10.92
N THR A 58 11.17 -3.17 10.48
CA THR A 58 10.28 -2.01 10.27
C THR A 58 10.00 -1.30 11.60
N ASN A 59 9.77 -2.05 12.69
CA ASN A 59 9.58 -1.49 14.02
C ASN A 59 10.81 -0.73 14.49
N ALA A 60 12.01 -1.28 14.28
CA ALA A 60 13.28 -0.63 14.62
C ALA A 60 13.52 0.64 13.79
N PHE A 61 13.15 0.63 12.50
CA PHE A 61 13.22 1.84 11.66
C PHE A 61 12.28 2.95 12.15
N ILE A 62 11.05 2.60 12.52
CA ILE A 62 10.08 3.57 13.08
C ILE A 62 10.58 4.11 14.43
N ALA A 63 11.18 3.28 15.27
CA ALA A 63 11.78 3.73 16.53
C ALA A 63 12.93 4.72 16.27
N TRP A 64 13.83 4.41 15.35
CA TRP A 64 14.91 5.32 14.93
C TRP A 64 14.36 6.66 14.40
N VAL A 65 13.30 6.64 13.58
CA VAL A 65 12.61 7.86 13.14
C VAL A 65 12.15 8.67 14.35
N GLY A 66 11.58 8.01 15.36
CA GLY A 66 11.13 8.66 16.60
C GLY A 66 12.27 9.34 17.36
N ASP A 67 13.42 8.68 17.50
CA ASP A 67 14.60 9.22 18.19
C ASP A 67 15.18 10.44 17.48
N GLU A 68 15.29 10.37 16.15
CA GLU A 68 15.78 11.49 15.33
C GLU A 68 14.84 12.70 15.38
N VAL A 69 13.54 12.47 15.22
CA VAL A 69 12.53 13.52 15.24
C VAL A 69 12.46 14.14 16.64
N LYS A 70 12.58 13.35 17.71
CA LYS A 70 12.66 13.85 19.08
C LYS A 70 13.88 14.75 19.29
N THR A 71 15.04 14.29 18.85
CA THR A 71 16.31 15.03 19.00
C THR A 71 16.29 16.36 18.23
N ARG A 72 15.81 16.34 16.99
CA ARG A 72 15.90 17.50 16.08
C ARG A 72 14.76 18.48 16.22
N TYR A 73 13.55 18.01 16.54
CA TYR A 73 12.33 18.81 16.52
C TYR A 73 11.60 18.85 17.87
N GLY A 74 11.99 18.03 18.85
CA GLY A 74 11.31 17.94 20.14
C GLY A 74 9.92 17.28 20.05
N VAL A 75 9.64 16.50 19.00
CA VAL A 75 8.40 15.75 18.80
C VAL A 75 8.61 14.31 19.23
N THR A 76 7.77 13.79 20.10
CA THR A 76 7.78 12.38 20.50
C THR A 76 6.94 11.56 19.51
N VAL A 77 7.45 10.42 19.06
CA VAL A 77 6.69 9.47 18.22
C VAL A 77 6.35 8.25 19.06
N ASN A 78 5.06 7.98 19.21
CA ASN A 78 4.55 6.75 19.80
C ASN A 78 4.09 5.81 18.69
N HIS A 79 4.81 4.72 18.44
CA HIS A 79 4.42 3.71 17.48
C HIS A 79 3.27 2.87 18.03
N VAL A 80 2.04 3.15 17.59
CA VAL A 80 0.87 2.31 17.85
C VAL A 80 0.92 1.12 16.91
N ARG A 81 1.32 -0.04 17.43
CA ARG A 81 1.58 -1.26 16.67
C ARG A 81 0.27 -1.91 16.24
N LEU A 82 0.03 -1.98 14.92
CA LEU A 82 -1.15 -2.57 14.33
C LEU A 82 -0.81 -3.94 13.69
N LYS A 83 -1.78 -4.85 13.74
CA LYS A 83 -1.77 -6.07 12.92
C LYS A 83 -2.21 -5.77 11.49
N ASP A 84 -3.17 -4.85 11.33
CA ASP A 84 -3.66 -4.37 10.05
C ASP A 84 -4.08 -2.90 10.15
N THR A 85 -3.86 -2.13 9.06
CA THR A 85 -4.18 -0.69 9.00
C THR A 85 -5.67 -0.41 9.18
N SER A 86 -6.57 -1.35 8.85
CA SER A 86 -8.01 -1.21 9.03
C SER A 86 -8.42 -0.97 10.49
N GLU A 87 -7.60 -1.38 11.47
CA GLU A 87 -7.83 -1.08 12.90
C GLU A 87 -7.82 0.44 13.16
N ALA A 88 -6.86 1.17 12.60
CA ALA A 88 -6.81 2.63 12.71
C ALA A 88 -7.95 3.31 11.94
N VAL A 89 -8.27 2.80 10.74
CA VAL A 89 -9.39 3.32 9.93
C VAL A 89 -10.71 3.18 10.68
N THR A 90 -10.98 2.00 11.24
CA THR A 90 -12.20 1.75 12.04
C THR A 90 -12.28 2.70 13.24
N ARG A 91 -11.14 2.97 13.90
CA ARG A 91 -11.06 3.90 15.03
C ARG A 91 -11.43 5.32 14.62
N VAL A 92 -10.86 5.85 13.53
CA VAL A 92 -11.17 7.19 13.02
C VAL A 92 -12.66 7.32 12.65
N ILE A 93 -13.23 6.30 11.99
CA ILE A 93 -14.66 6.27 11.64
C ILE A 93 -15.54 6.24 12.92
N ALA A 94 -15.18 5.45 13.92
CA ALA A 94 -15.89 5.38 15.19
C ALA A 94 -15.82 6.71 15.95
N GLU A 95 -14.65 7.38 15.96
CA GLU A 95 -14.48 8.72 16.57
C GLU A 95 -15.37 9.74 15.88
N LYS A 96 -15.46 9.71 14.54
CA LYS A 96 -16.38 10.58 13.79
C LYS A 96 -17.83 10.33 14.18
N SER A 97 -18.23 9.06 14.25
CA SER A 97 -19.59 8.68 14.64
C SER A 97 -19.94 9.08 16.08
N ALA A 98 -18.92 9.19 16.96
CA ALA A 98 -19.05 9.65 18.33
C ALA A 98 -18.95 11.19 18.49
N GLY A 99 -18.85 11.95 17.38
CA GLY A 99 -18.73 13.40 17.41
C GLY A 99 -17.35 13.95 17.87
N ARG A 100 -16.31 13.11 17.85
CA ARG A 100 -14.94 13.53 18.20
C ARG A 100 -14.24 14.21 17.01
N ASP A 101 -14.57 15.43 16.76
CA ASP A 101 -14.10 16.17 15.57
C ASP A 101 -12.74 16.87 15.75
N THR A 102 -12.23 16.99 16.98
CA THR A 102 -10.99 17.73 17.29
C THR A 102 -10.03 17.01 18.22
N ASP A 103 -10.44 15.91 18.82
CA ASP A 103 -9.72 15.19 19.88
C ASP A 103 -9.62 13.69 19.53
N GLY A 104 -9.12 13.42 18.33
CA GLY A 104 -8.87 12.07 17.87
C GLY A 104 -7.66 11.43 18.55
N THR A 105 -7.64 10.09 18.59
CA THR A 105 -6.55 9.31 19.21
C THR A 105 -5.51 8.83 18.19
N VAL A 106 -5.69 9.16 16.93
CA VAL A 106 -4.83 8.76 15.81
C VAL A 106 -4.25 10.02 15.18
N ASP A 107 -2.92 10.15 15.17
CA ASP A 107 -2.26 11.35 14.61
C ASP A 107 -1.65 11.11 13.23
N LEU A 108 -1.09 9.94 13.01
CA LEU A 108 -0.48 9.56 11.74
C LEU A 108 -0.79 8.09 11.45
N ILE A 109 -1.12 7.78 10.21
CA ILE A 109 -1.43 6.41 9.76
C ILE A 109 -0.50 6.04 8.61
N TRP A 110 0.16 4.88 8.69
CA TRP A 110 0.71 4.23 7.50
C TRP A 110 -0.43 3.60 6.73
N ILE A 111 -0.70 4.09 5.53
CA ILE A 111 -1.94 3.79 4.81
C ILE A 111 -1.71 3.63 3.31
N ASN A 112 -2.54 2.81 2.66
CA ASN A 112 -2.74 2.73 1.22
C ASN A 112 -4.02 1.95 0.88
N GLY A 113 -4.35 1.85 -0.40
CA GLY A 113 -5.39 1.01 -0.96
C GLY A 113 -6.78 1.26 -0.38
N PRO A 114 -7.54 0.19 -0.04
CA PRO A 114 -8.92 0.33 0.47
C PRO A 114 -9.03 1.22 1.70
N ASN A 115 -8.01 1.22 2.55
CA ASN A 115 -7.95 2.02 3.77
C ASN A 115 -7.88 3.53 3.46
N PHE A 116 -6.99 3.92 2.53
CA PHE A 116 -6.90 5.31 2.07
C PHE A 116 -8.18 5.75 1.36
N LEU A 117 -8.69 4.94 0.44
CA LEU A 117 -9.94 5.22 -0.26
C LEU A 117 -11.09 5.46 0.71
N SER A 118 -11.23 4.60 1.74
CA SER A 118 -12.28 4.71 2.74
C SER A 118 -12.24 6.05 3.49
N LEU A 119 -11.07 6.44 4.03
CA LEU A 119 -10.96 7.71 4.75
C LEU A 119 -11.11 8.92 3.82
N LYS A 120 -10.56 8.85 2.60
CA LYS A 120 -10.64 9.94 1.63
C LYS A 120 -12.09 10.21 1.19
N THR A 121 -12.84 9.17 0.83
CA THR A 121 -14.22 9.32 0.36
C THR A 121 -15.15 9.83 1.44
N GLN A 122 -14.88 9.53 2.72
CA GLN A 122 -15.63 10.02 3.86
C GLN A 122 -15.12 11.38 4.37
N THR A 123 -14.16 12.04 3.69
CA THR A 123 -13.54 13.31 4.11
C THR A 123 -12.95 13.28 5.52
N LEU A 124 -12.39 12.12 5.92
CA LEU A 124 -11.79 11.90 7.24
C LEU A 124 -10.28 12.11 7.27
N LEU A 125 -9.71 12.77 6.27
CA LEU A 125 -8.28 13.10 6.19
C LEU A 125 -8.07 14.62 6.30
N TYR A 126 -7.01 14.99 7.01
CA TYR A 126 -6.50 16.36 7.01
C TYR A 126 -5.70 16.63 5.73
N GLY A 127 -5.89 17.80 5.14
CA GLY A 127 -5.13 18.17 3.95
C GLY A 127 -5.92 19.03 2.98
N PRO A 128 -5.37 19.22 1.76
CA PRO A 128 -4.13 18.65 1.22
C PRO A 128 -2.87 19.26 1.89
N PHE A 129 -1.91 18.42 2.29
CA PHE A 129 -0.71 18.90 3.00
C PHE A 129 0.62 18.49 2.32
N ALA A 130 0.64 17.42 1.53
CA ALA A 130 1.90 16.82 1.08
C ALA A 130 2.82 17.81 0.35
N LYS A 131 2.26 18.65 -0.53
CA LYS A 131 3.03 19.67 -1.27
C LYS A 131 3.57 20.80 -0.40
N SER A 132 3.08 21.00 0.82
CA SER A 132 3.59 22.01 1.76
C SER A 132 4.79 21.50 2.57
N LEU A 133 5.09 20.20 2.51
CA LEU A 133 6.28 19.63 3.14
C LEU A 133 7.54 20.05 2.37
N PRO A 134 8.56 20.65 3.03
CA PRO A 134 9.77 21.13 2.34
C PRO A 134 10.49 20.07 1.50
N ASN A 135 10.48 18.80 1.94
CA ASN A 135 11.14 17.70 1.24
C ASN A 135 10.30 17.08 0.13
N PHE A 136 9.02 17.44 -0.01
CA PHE A 136 8.17 16.94 -1.11
C PHE A 136 8.71 17.33 -2.50
N LYS A 137 9.48 18.42 -2.58
CA LYS A 137 10.17 18.86 -3.82
C LYS A 137 11.08 17.79 -4.43
N TYR A 138 11.55 16.82 -3.63
CA TYR A 138 12.40 15.72 -4.07
C TYR A 138 11.60 14.50 -4.54
N VAL A 139 10.32 14.42 -4.23
CA VAL A 139 9.47 13.28 -4.60
C VAL A 139 9.33 13.19 -6.12
N ASP A 140 9.57 11.99 -6.68
CA ASP A 140 9.33 11.72 -8.10
C ASP A 140 7.83 11.48 -8.35
N THR A 141 7.16 12.52 -8.81
CA THR A 141 5.73 12.48 -9.14
C THR A 141 5.46 12.19 -10.62
N VAL A 142 6.51 12.08 -11.44
CA VAL A 142 6.42 11.91 -12.90
C VAL A 142 6.71 10.46 -13.30
N ASN A 143 7.91 9.97 -12.97
CA ASN A 143 8.32 8.62 -13.35
C ASN A 143 7.78 7.55 -12.38
N LYS A 144 7.55 7.92 -11.11
CA LYS A 144 7.01 7.08 -10.06
C LYS A 144 5.56 7.49 -9.75
N ARG A 145 4.66 7.25 -10.70
CA ARG A 145 3.27 7.70 -10.62
C ARG A 145 2.52 7.17 -9.39
N SER A 146 2.92 6.02 -8.86
CA SER A 146 2.36 5.49 -7.61
C SER A 146 2.59 6.41 -6.40
N ASN A 147 3.50 7.40 -6.48
CA ASN A 147 3.69 8.39 -5.41
C ASN A 147 2.54 9.42 -5.31
N VAL A 148 1.68 9.50 -6.31
CA VAL A 148 0.55 10.44 -6.38
C VAL A 148 -0.77 9.78 -6.75
N ILE A 149 -0.76 8.47 -7.02
CA ILE A 149 -1.94 7.66 -7.30
C ILE A 149 -1.84 6.39 -6.46
N ASP A 150 -2.80 6.19 -5.57
CA ASP A 150 -2.90 5.00 -4.73
C ASP A 150 -4.06 4.12 -5.20
N PHE A 151 -3.77 2.90 -5.68
CA PHE A 151 -4.77 1.95 -6.18
C PHE A 151 -5.79 2.61 -7.11
N THR A 152 -5.30 3.32 -8.12
CA THR A 152 -6.04 4.14 -9.09
C THR A 152 -6.69 5.41 -8.52
N THR A 153 -6.70 5.59 -7.21
CA THR A 153 -7.23 6.78 -6.55
C THR A 153 -6.18 7.89 -6.52
N PRO A 154 -6.43 9.08 -7.08
CA PRO A 154 -5.53 10.23 -6.91
C PRO A 154 -5.34 10.54 -5.42
N VAL A 155 -4.10 10.77 -5.01
CA VAL A 155 -3.79 11.08 -3.59
C VAL A 155 -4.18 12.52 -3.24
N ASP A 156 -4.13 13.45 -4.22
CA ASP A 156 -4.52 14.86 -4.12
C ASP A 156 -3.86 15.61 -2.95
N GLY A 157 -2.71 15.11 -2.49
CA GLY A 157 -1.97 15.71 -1.39
C GLY A 157 -2.49 15.39 0.02
N PHE A 158 -3.48 14.51 0.18
CA PHE A 158 -4.00 14.06 1.48
C PHE A 158 -3.14 13.02 2.18
N ALA A 159 -2.10 12.54 1.51
CA ALA A 159 -1.09 11.67 2.08
C ALA A 159 0.29 11.95 1.46
N ALA A 160 1.35 11.71 2.23
CA ALA A 160 2.73 11.84 1.77
C ALA A 160 3.32 10.45 1.52
N PRO A 161 3.95 10.19 0.35
CA PRO A 161 4.62 8.93 0.07
C PRO A 161 5.88 8.81 0.93
N TRP A 162 6.23 7.59 1.38
CA TRP A 162 7.46 7.44 2.16
C TRP A 162 8.30 6.22 1.80
N ARG A 163 7.74 5.21 1.13
CA ARG A 163 8.46 4.05 0.59
C ARG A 163 7.73 3.46 -0.58
N MET A 164 8.49 2.85 -1.49
CA MET A 164 7.93 2.07 -2.60
C MET A 164 8.20 0.58 -2.42
N ALA A 165 7.35 -0.22 -3.03
CA ALA A 165 7.42 -1.65 -3.04
C ALA A 165 7.02 -2.20 -4.42
N GLN A 166 7.47 -3.42 -4.74
CA GLN A 166 7.10 -4.16 -5.96
C GLN A 166 7.13 -5.65 -5.66
N ILE A 167 6.23 -6.43 -6.21
CA ILE A 167 6.23 -7.88 -6.07
C ILE A 167 7.51 -8.45 -6.67
N VAL A 168 8.10 -9.33 -5.93
CA VAL A 168 9.18 -10.22 -6.35
C VAL A 168 8.94 -11.62 -5.83
N PHE A 169 9.65 -12.57 -6.42
CA PHE A 169 9.76 -13.93 -5.91
C PHE A 169 11.17 -14.18 -5.42
N ILE A 170 11.29 -14.96 -4.34
CA ILE A 170 12.56 -15.32 -3.73
C ILE A 170 12.67 -16.84 -3.76
N TYR A 171 13.83 -17.33 -4.19
CA TYR A 171 14.14 -18.75 -4.24
C TYR A 171 15.50 -19.04 -3.60
N ASP A 172 15.69 -20.28 -3.17
CA ASP A 172 16.99 -20.75 -2.70
C ASP A 172 17.80 -21.37 -3.86
N SER A 173 18.88 -20.68 -4.28
CA SER A 173 19.73 -21.14 -5.38
C SER A 173 20.57 -22.38 -5.05
N ALA A 174 20.69 -22.79 -3.79
CA ALA A 174 21.29 -24.06 -3.43
C ALA A 174 20.37 -25.24 -3.76
N ARG A 175 19.06 -25.03 -3.77
CA ARG A 175 18.03 -26.04 -4.06
C ARG A 175 17.56 -25.97 -5.50
N ILE A 176 17.35 -24.79 -6.04
CA ILE A 176 16.97 -24.55 -7.44
C ILE A 176 18.21 -24.03 -8.17
N LYS A 177 19.07 -24.97 -8.61
CA LYS A 177 20.38 -24.65 -9.21
C LYS A 177 20.26 -24.00 -10.59
N ASP A 178 19.25 -24.35 -11.38
CA ASP A 178 19.00 -23.74 -12.68
C ASP A 178 17.84 -22.73 -12.59
N ALA A 179 18.17 -21.45 -12.56
CA ALA A 179 17.19 -20.36 -12.52
C ALA A 179 16.25 -20.31 -13.75
N LYS A 180 16.57 -21.05 -14.83
CA LYS A 180 15.68 -21.17 -16.00
C LYS A 180 14.44 -22.02 -15.72
N THR A 181 14.50 -22.86 -14.68
CA THR A 181 13.34 -23.69 -14.25
C THR A 181 12.35 -22.93 -13.38
N LEU A 182 12.66 -21.69 -12.95
CA LEU A 182 11.77 -20.87 -12.15
C LEU A 182 10.54 -20.44 -12.96
N PRO A 183 9.36 -20.40 -12.32
CA PRO A 183 8.15 -19.90 -12.98
C PRO A 183 8.29 -18.41 -13.28
N ARG A 184 7.99 -18.01 -14.52
CA ARG A 184 8.10 -16.62 -14.98
C ARG A 184 6.74 -15.96 -15.18
N SER A 185 5.67 -16.67 -14.84
CA SER A 185 4.29 -16.18 -14.92
C SER A 185 3.41 -16.93 -13.90
N ALA A 186 2.20 -16.46 -13.68
CA ALA A 186 1.19 -17.18 -12.89
C ALA A 186 0.88 -18.56 -13.51
N ARG A 187 0.86 -18.65 -14.84
CA ARG A 187 0.60 -19.92 -15.55
C ARG A 187 1.72 -20.92 -15.31
N ASP A 188 2.99 -20.49 -15.40
CA ASP A 188 4.14 -21.35 -15.16
C ASP A 188 4.18 -21.86 -13.72
N LEU A 189 3.70 -21.03 -12.77
CA LEU A 189 3.69 -21.37 -11.34
C LEU A 189 2.88 -22.64 -11.06
N VAL A 190 1.79 -22.91 -11.78
CA VAL A 190 1.01 -24.15 -11.63
C VAL A 190 1.83 -25.36 -12.03
N GLN A 191 2.55 -25.28 -13.17
CA GLN A 191 3.38 -26.37 -13.65
C GLN A 191 4.55 -26.62 -12.71
N TRP A 192 5.20 -25.52 -12.26
CA TRP A 192 6.30 -25.60 -11.32
C TRP A 192 5.86 -26.22 -9.99
N ALA A 193 4.73 -25.77 -9.42
CA ALA A 193 4.21 -26.28 -8.16
C ALA A 193 3.81 -27.76 -8.26
N ARG A 194 3.28 -28.21 -9.42
CA ARG A 194 2.98 -29.62 -9.68
C ARG A 194 4.24 -30.49 -9.69
N ALA A 195 5.34 -29.98 -10.27
CA ALA A 195 6.63 -30.66 -10.28
C ALA A 195 7.34 -30.61 -8.90
N ASN A 196 7.00 -29.65 -8.05
CA ASN A 196 7.58 -29.42 -6.75
C ASN A 196 6.49 -29.26 -5.67
N PRO A 197 5.70 -30.32 -5.39
CA PRO A 197 4.55 -30.22 -4.51
C PRO A 197 4.96 -29.85 -3.08
N GLY A 198 4.23 -28.89 -2.50
CA GLY A 198 4.49 -28.37 -1.16
C GLY A 198 5.65 -27.39 -1.06
N ARG A 199 6.36 -27.10 -2.17
CA ARG A 199 7.59 -26.27 -2.12
C ARG A 199 7.35 -24.77 -2.33
N THR A 200 6.11 -24.34 -2.42
CA THR A 200 5.71 -22.93 -2.47
C THR A 200 4.40 -22.71 -1.71
N THR A 201 4.17 -21.48 -1.29
CA THR A 201 2.89 -21.01 -0.73
C THR A 201 2.79 -19.50 -0.84
N HIS A 202 1.66 -18.94 -0.40
CA HIS A 202 1.46 -17.51 -0.18
C HIS A 202 0.93 -17.28 1.24
N PRO A 203 1.04 -16.08 1.83
CA PRO A 203 0.40 -15.77 3.09
C PRO A 203 -1.13 -15.85 2.99
N ASN A 204 -1.78 -15.97 4.14
CA ASN A 204 -3.25 -15.90 4.22
C ASN A 204 -3.77 -14.68 3.44
N VAL A 205 -4.85 -14.85 2.69
CA VAL A 205 -5.36 -13.80 1.78
C VAL A 205 -5.92 -12.59 2.53
N ARG A 206 -6.26 -12.72 3.81
CA ARG A 206 -6.56 -11.56 4.67
C ARG A 206 -5.35 -10.65 4.87
N ASN A 207 -4.14 -11.20 4.79
CA ASN A 207 -2.93 -10.41 4.78
C ASN A 207 -2.73 -9.75 3.42
N PHE A 208 -2.23 -8.51 3.42
CA PHE A 208 -1.97 -7.73 2.22
C PHE A 208 -1.15 -8.50 1.17
N LEU A 209 -0.11 -9.22 1.58
CA LEU A 209 0.75 -9.97 0.66
C LEU A 209 0.00 -11.17 0.03
N GLY A 210 -0.88 -11.83 0.78
CA GLY A 210 -1.71 -12.92 0.25
C GLY A 210 -2.72 -12.42 -0.77
N SER A 211 -3.44 -11.34 -0.50
CA SER A 211 -4.34 -10.72 -1.47
C SER A 211 -3.58 -10.17 -2.69
N THR A 212 -2.36 -9.68 -2.49
CA THR A 212 -1.51 -9.18 -3.58
C THR A 212 -1.02 -10.30 -4.49
N PHE A 213 -0.77 -11.51 -3.95
CA PHE A 213 -0.50 -12.70 -4.76
C PHE A 213 -1.66 -13.00 -5.74
N LEU A 214 -2.90 -12.94 -5.26
CA LEU A 214 -4.07 -13.15 -6.12
C LEU A 214 -4.26 -12.01 -7.14
N LYS A 215 -4.01 -10.76 -6.75
CA LYS A 215 -4.06 -9.61 -7.68
C LYS A 215 -3.03 -9.75 -8.80
N GLN A 216 -1.80 -10.19 -8.49
CA GLN A 216 -0.77 -10.44 -9.49
C GLN A 216 -1.21 -11.50 -10.49
N ALA A 217 -1.75 -12.62 -10.00
CA ALA A 217 -2.27 -13.66 -10.87
C ALA A 217 -3.45 -13.17 -11.73
N LEU A 218 -4.37 -12.39 -11.13
CA LEU A 218 -5.50 -11.82 -11.86
C LEU A 218 -5.04 -10.90 -13.00
N TYR A 219 -3.99 -10.13 -12.80
CA TYR A 219 -3.43 -9.25 -13.84
C TYR A 219 -3.05 -10.02 -15.12
N GLU A 220 -2.45 -11.19 -14.95
CA GLU A 220 -2.03 -12.05 -16.07
C GLU A 220 -3.17 -12.87 -16.68
N LEU A 221 -4.20 -13.17 -15.89
CA LEU A 221 -5.25 -14.12 -16.24
C LEU A 221 -6.53 -13.45 -16.71
N ALA A 222 -6.78 -12.19 -16.32
CA ALA A 222 -7.96 -11.46 -16.73
C ALA A 222 -8.00 -11.29 -18.26
N PRO A 223 -9.17 -11.49 -18.91
CA PRO A 223 -9.33 -11.30 -20.35
C PRO A 223 -8.94 -9.90 -20.85
N ASP A 224 -9.22 -8.90 -20.04
CA ASP A 224 -8.80 -7.51 -20.23
C ASP A 224 -8.32 -6.94 -18.88
N PRO A 225 -6.99 -6.86 -18.64
CA PRO A 225 -6.46 -6.31 -17.41
C PRO A 225 -6.74 -4.80 -17.22
N GLY A 226 -7.11 -4.08 -18.28
CA GLY A 226 -7.49 -2.67 -18.20
C GLY A 226 -8.76 -2.44 -17.35
N VAL A 227 -9.64 -3.43 -17.26
CA VAL A 227 -10.84 -3.37 -16.41
C VAL A 227 -10.49 -3.26 -14.94
N LEU A 228 -9.34 -3.76 -14.51
CA LEU A 228 -8.87 -3.72 -13.13
C LEU A 228 -8.53 -2.29 -12.65
N GLN A 229 -8.38 -1.35 -13.59
CA GLN A 229 -8.11 0.06 -13.28
C GLN A 229 -9.38 0.86 -12.95
N ARG A 230 -10.56 0.24 -12.96
CA ARG A 230 -11.86 0.83 -12.62
C ARG A 230 -12.47 0.14 -11.41
N PRO A 231 -13.44 0.78 -10.71
CA PRO A 231 -14.17 0.12 -9.63
C PRO A 231 -14.77 -1.22 -10.06
N VAL A 232 -14.77 -2.20 -9.18
CA VAL A 232 -15.33 -3.53 -9.47
C VAL A 232 -16.84 -3.49 -9.77
N ALA A 233 -17.55 -2.46 -9.28
CA ALA A 233 -18.97 -2.27 -9.58
C ALA A 233 -19.25 -1.97 -11.06
N ASP A 234 -18.24 -1.47 -11.80
CA ASP A 234 -18.32 -1.15 -13.21
C ASP A 234 -17.95 -2.34 -14.11
N ALA A 235 -17.76 -3.52 -13.53
CA ALA A 235 -17.32 -4.71 -14.21
C ALA A 235 -18.13 -5.94 -13.77
N ASP A 236 -18.22 -6.91 -14.66
CA ASP A 236 -18.73 -8.24 -14.35
C ASP A 236 -17.62 -9.02 -13.57
N PHE A 237 -17.72 -8.99 -12.24
CA PHE A 237 -16.73 -9.59 -11.35
C PHE A 237 -16.53 -11.08 -11.64
N ASP A 238 -17.61 -11.83 -11.78
CA ASP A 238 -17.53 -13.28 -11.92
C ASP A 238 -16.83 -13.65 -13.24
N ARG A 239 -17.18 -13.00 -14.34
CA ARG A 239 -16.55 -13.22 -15.65
C ARG A 239 -15.07 -12.82 -15.64
N VAL A 240 -14.72 -11.71 -15.02
CA VAL A 240 -13.34 -11.22 -14.96
C VAL A 240 -12.47 -12.12 -14.09
N THR A 241 -13.01 -12.64 -12.98
CA THR A 241 -12.24 -13.45 -12.03
C THR A 241 -12.34 -14.98 -12.27
N ALA A 242 -13.22 -15.45 -13.14
CA ALA A 242 -13.34 -16.88 -13.44
C ALA A 242 -11.98 -17.53 -13.78
N PRO A 243 -11.12 -16.93 -14.66
CA PRO A 243 -9.81 -17.53 -14.96
C PRO A 243 -8.85 -17.57 -13.74
N LEU A 244 -8.97 -16.62 -12.78
CA LEU A 244 -8.21 -16.62 -11.54
C LEU A 244 -8.60 -17.83 -10.68
N TRP A 245 -9.91 -18.10 -10.53
CA TRP A 245 -10.38 -19.19 -9.68
C TRP A 245 -10.04 -20.54 -10.30
N ASP A 246 -10.19 -20.70 -11.61
CA ASP A 246 -9.77 -21.89 -12.34
C ASP A 246 -8.26 -22.17 -12.20
N TRP A 247 -7.46 -21.13 -12.23
CA TRP A 247 -6.03 -21.21 -11.99
C TRP A 247 -5.71 -21.58 -10.54
N TYR A 248 -6.39 -20.97 -9.58
CA TYR A 248 -6.15 -21.20 -8.16
C TYR A 248 -6.54 -22.63 -7.74
N GLU A 249 -7.64 -23.16 -8.25
CA GLU A 249 -8.03 -24.55 -8.03
C GLU A 249 -6.98 -25.56 -8.55
N LYS A 250 -6.31 -25.23 -9.66
CA LYS A 250 -5.22 -26.05 -10.21
C LYS A 250 -3.93 -25.92 -9.41
N LEU A 251 -3.66 -24.76 -8.82
CA LEU A 251 -2.45 -24.48 -8.04
C LEU A 251 -2.56 -25.02 -6.62
N ARG A 252 -3.68 -24.78 -5.94
CA ARG A 252 -3.89 -24.98 -4.52
C ARG A 252 -3.47 -26.35 -3.99
N PRO A 253 -3.78 -27.49 -4.65
CA PRO A 253 -3.40 -28.82 -4.15
C PRO A 253 -1.89 -29.03 -4.02
N TYR A 254 -1.09 -28.26 -4.75
CA TYR A 254 0.37 -28.35 -4.78
C TYR A 254 1.07 -27.30 -3.90
N LEU A 255 0.32 -26.41 -3.26
CA LEU A 255 0.87 -25.50 -2.26
C LEU A 255 1.28 -26.25 -0.99
N TRP A 256 2.13 -25.64 -0.19
CA TRP A 256 2.51 -26.13 1.13
C TRP A 256 1.28 -26.60 1.92
N ARG A 257 1.40 -27.76 2.55
CA ARG A 257 0.29 -28.45 3.24
C ARG A 257 -0.97 -28.65 2.39
N GLY A 258 -0.81 -28.78 1.07
CA GLY A 258 -1.92 -29.00 0.14
C GLY A 258 -2.88 -27.79 0.07
N GLY A 259 -2.42 -26.58 0.33
CA GLY A 259 -3.22 -25.37 0.31
C GLY A 259 -4.37 -25.36 1.32
N ARG A 260 -4.21 -26.07 2.44
CA ARG A 260 -5.18 -26.09 3.56
C ARG A 260 -4.77 -25.18 4.71
N GLN A 261 -3.49 -24.82 4.79
CA GLN A 261 -2.92 -23.91 5.76
C GLN A 261 -2.03 -22.90 5.04
N PHE A 262 -1.99 -21.69 5.57
CA PHE A 262 -1.22 -20.59 5.02
C PHE A 262 -0.49 -19.87 6.14
N PRO A 263 0.75 -19.40 5.94
CA PRO A 263 1.43 -18.55 6.91
C PRO A 263 0.63 -17.23 7.08
N ASP A 264 0.64 -16.68 8.29
CA ASP A 264 -0.16 -15.49 8.61
C ASP A 264 0.28 -14.24 7.83
N ASN A 265 1.58 -14.13 7.51
CA ASN A 265 2.19 -12.95 6.89
C ASN A 265 3.50 -13.28 6.19
N GLY A 266 4.14 -12.28 5.59
CA GLY A 266 5.45 -12.43 4.92
C GLY A 266 6.56 -12.96 5.84
N PRO A 267 6.78 -12.43 7.05
CA PRO A 267 7.74 -12.99 8.00
C PRO A 267 7.52 -14.46 8.32
N ALA A 268 6.28 -14.90 8.51
CA ALA A 268 5.97 -16.32 8.73
C ALA A 268 6.27 -17.17 7.49
N GLN A 269 5.97 -16.67 6.28
CA GLN A 269 6.34 -17.33 5.03
C GLN A 269 7.87 -17.41 4.87
N ARG A 270 8.60 -16.35 5.20
CA ARG A 270 10.07 -16.35 5.18
C ARG A 270 10.65 -17.39 6.13
N GLN A 271 10.04 -17.59 7.31
CA GLN A 271 10.48 -18.64 8.25
C GLN A 271 10.36 -20.03 7.62
N LEU A 272 9.26 -20.33 6.90
CA LEU A 272 9.14 -21.61 6.18
C LEU A 272 10.26 -21.81 5.16
N MET A 273 10.71 -20.74 4.50
CA MET A 273 11.84 -20.81 3.58
C MET A 273 13.16 -21.03 4.32
N TYR A 274 13.37 -20.33 5.43
CA TYR A 274 14.55 -20.52 6.29
C TYR A 274 14.63 -21.96 6.79
N ASP A 275 13.53 -22.53 7.25
CA ASP A 275 13.42 -23.92 7.73
C ASP A 275 13.41 -24.95 6.59
N SER A 276 13.53 -24.48 5.36
CA SER A 276 13.56 -25.35 4.20
C SER A 276 12.26 -26.12 3.93
N GLU A 277 11.13 -25.66 4.45
CA GLU A 277 9.81 -26.21 4.13
C GLU A 277 9.33 -25.80 2.72
N ILE A 278 9.73 -24.61 2.27
CA ILE A 278 9.45 -24.12 0.91
C ILE A 278 10.74 -23.67 0.22
N ASP A 279 10.76 -23.68 -1.11
CA ASP A 279 11.90 -23.26 -1.94
C ASP A 279 11.62 -21.97 -2.73
N LEU A 280 10.36 -21.58 -2.80
CA LEU A 280 9.88 -20.40 -3.51
C LEU A 280 8.87 -19.64 -2.66
N MET A 281 9.08 -18.34 -2.47
CA MET A 281 8.16 -17.45 -1.75
C MET A 281 7.93 -16.16 -2.53
N ILE A 282 6.79 -15.51 -2.27
CA ILE A 282 6.49 -14.15 -2.74
C ILE A 282 6.92 -13.11 -1.69
N SER A 283 7.39 -11.96 -2.14
CA SER A 283 7.59 -10.78 -1.31
C SER A 283 7.09 -9.52 -2.02
N PHE A 284 6.74 -8.51 -1.24
CA PHE A 284 6.40 -7.17 -1.75
C PHE A 284 7.52 -6.15 -1.52
N ASN A 285 8.70 -6.62 -1.13
CA ASN A 285 9.92 -5.82 -1.01
C ASN A 285 11.03 -6.42 -1.89
N PRO A 286 11.47 -5.74 -2.97
CA PRO A 286 12.52 -6.23 -3.84
C PRO A 286 13.85 -6.54 -3.14
N SER A 287 14.12 -5.88 -2.02
CA SER A 287 15.33 -6.10 -1.23
C SER A 287 15.17 -7.15 -0.12
N GLU A 288 14.00 -7.81 -0.01
CA GLU A 288 13.70 -8.73 1.10
C GLU A 288 14.74 -9.83 1.28
N ALA A 289 15.18 -10.49 0.21
CA ALA A 289 16.20 -11.52 0.30
C ALA A 289 17.52 -10.97 0.85
N ALA A 290 17.99 -9.84 0.33
CA ALA A 290 19.22 -9.20 0.75
C ALA A 290 19.16 -8.75 2.23
N VAL A 291 18.05 -8.11 2.62
CA VAL A 291 17.81 -7.68 4.01
C VAL A 291 17.76 -8.88 4.95
N ALA A 292 17.05 -9.94 4.56
CA ALA A 292 16.90 -11.14 5.38
C ALA A 292 18.24 -11.90 5.54
N ILE A 293 19.05 -12.00 4.48
CA ILE A 293 20.41 -12.57 4.56
C ILE A 293 21.28 -11.76 5.53
N THR A 294 21.28 -10.43 5.41
CA THR A 294 22.08 -9.53 6.26
C THR A 294 21.73 -9.71 7.75
N ASN A 295 20.48 -10.06 8.06
CA ASN A 295 19.99 -10.26 9.41
C ASN A 295 19.95 -11.74 9.85
N GLY A 296 20.49 -12.67 9.07
CA GLY A 296 20.49 -14.11 9.40
C GLY A 296 19.11 -14.78 9.36
N LEU A 297 18.15 -14.19 8.63
CA LEU A 297 16.77 -14.65 8.53
C LEU A 297 16.48 -15.41 7.22
N LEU A 298 17.44 -15.50 6.33
CA LEU A 298 17.47 -16.37 5.15
C LEU A 298 18.89 -16.88 4.89
N GLN A 299 18.98 -17.98 4.17
CA GLN A 299 20.27 -18.55 3.76
C GLN A 299 20.98 -17.62 2.77
N PRO A 300 22.33 -17.56 2.77
CA PRO A 300 23.10 -16.72 1.82
C PRO A 300 22.84 -17.03 0.34
N THR A 301 22.25 -18.17 0.07
CA THR A 301 21.87 -18.67 -1.28
C THR A 301 20.53 -18.15 -1.77
N ALA A 302 19.76 -17.43 -0.95
CA ALA A 302 18.49 -16.81 -1.39
C ALA A 302 18.75 -15.77 -2.49
N ARG A 303 17.92 -15.78 -3.52
CA ARG A 303 17.99 -14.87 -4.69
C ARG A 303 16.61 -14.36 -5.04
N THR A 304 16.57 -13.17 -5.64
CA THR A 304 15.34 -12.47 -6.01
C THR A 304 15.16 -12.47 -7.53
N TYR A 305 13.91 -12.64 -7.99
CA TYR A 305 13.53 -12.44 -9.39
C TYR A 305 12.09 -11.93 -9.49
N ALA A 306 11.70 -11.45 -10.67
CA ALA A 306 10.32 -11.03 -10.97
C ALA A 306 9.75 -11.81 -12.14
N PHE A 307 8.42 -11.81 -12.29
CA PHE A 307 7.75 -12.39 -13.46
C PHE A 307 8.01 -11.56 -14.72
N SER A 308 8.14 -12.24 -15.86
CA SER A 308 8.51 -11.62 -17.14
C SER A 308 7.48 -10.62 -17.66
N GLY A 309 6.20 -10.78 -17.34
CA GLY A 309 5.12 -9.87 -17.70
C GLY A 309 5.06 -8.58 -16.87
N GLY A 310 6.02 -8.39 -15.95
CA GLY A 310 6.00 -7.34 -14.94
C GLY A 310 5.25 -7.74 -13.68
N THR A 311 5.48 -7.00 -12.61
CA THR A 311 4.86 -7.25 -11.30
C THR A 311 4.27 -5.98 -10.72
N ILE A 312 3.21 -6.13 -9.92
CA ILE A 312 2.53 -5.01 -9.28
C ILE A 312 3.50 -4.29 -8.33
N GLY A 313 3.52 -2.96 -8.45
CA GLY A 313 4.24 -2.09 -7.54
C GLY A 313 3.34 -0.97 -7.02
N ASN A 314 3.58 -0.55 -5.79
CA ASN A 314 2.86 0.56 -5.19
C ASN A 314 3.73 1.41 -4.27
N THR A 315 3.11 2.41 -3.67
CA THR A 315 3.70 3.30 -2.69
C THR A 315 2.96 3.18 -1.37
N SER A 316 3.70 3.17 -0.28
CA SER A 316 3.16 3.34 1.07
C SER A 316 3.13 4.82 1.41
N PHE A 317 2.04 5.26 2.04
CA PHE A 317 1.82 6.64 2.42
C PHE A 317 1.71 6.80 3.93
N VAL A 318 1.90 8.03 4.40
CA VAL A 318 1.44 8.48 5.71
C VAL A 318 0.36 9.53 5.51
N ALA A 319 -0.76 9.37 6.22
CA ALA A 319 -1.89 10.31 6.22
C ALA A 319 -2.22 10.75 7.63
N ILE A 320 -2.81 11.93 7.76
CA ILE A 320 -3.20 12.54 9.01
C ILE A 320 -4.73 12.55 9.08
N PRO A 321 -5.37 11.96 10.12
CA PRO A 321 -6.79 12.08 10.30
C PRO A 321 -7.25 13.53 10.53
N TYR A 322 -8.47 13.82 10.07
CA TYR A 322 -9.05 15.18 10.16
C TYR A 322 -9.11 15.72 11.60
N ASN A 323 -9.32 14.85 12.58
CA ASN A 323 -9.53 15.15 13.98
C ASN A 323 -8.27 15.00 14.85
N SER A 324 -7.08 14.75 14.28
CA SER A 324 -5.85 14.67 15.06
C SER A 324 -5.57 15.98 15.80
N PRO A 325 -5.28 15.96 17.10
CA PRO A 325 -4.84 17.14 17.86
C PRO A 325 -3.37 17.52 17.61
N HIS A 326 -2.56 16.62 17.02
CA HIS A 326 -1.11 16.79 16.84
C HIS A 326 -0.70 16.88 15.37
N LYS A 327 -1.47 17.61 14.56
CA LYS A 327 -1.24 17.74 13.10
C LYS A 327 0.14 18.27 12.76
N GLU A 328 0.65 19.26 13.51
CA GLU A 328 1.97 19.83 13.25
C GLU A 328 3.09 18.82 13.51
N GLY A 329 3.01 18.06 14.59
CA GLY A 329 3.93 16.96 14.86
C GLY A 329 3.89 15.88 13.77
N ALA A 330 2.69 15.52 13.31
CA ALA A 330 2.51 14.56 12.21
C ALA A 330 3.11 15.07 10.89
N LEU A 331 2.97 16.37 10.58
CA LEU A 331 3.61 17.00 9.42
C LEU A 331 5.14 16.94 9.51
N VAL A 332 5.71 17.16 10.71
CA VAL A 332 7.16 17.04 10.93
C VAL A 332 7.63 15.63 10.67
N VAL A 333 6.95 14.61 11.19
CA VAL A 333 7.28 13.19 10.91
C VAL A 333 7.16 12.88 9.42
N ALA A 334 6.09 13.31 8.77
CA ALA A 334 5.89 13.10 7.34
C ALA A 334 7.00 13.75 6.49
N ASN A 335 7.43 14.96 6.84
CA ASN A 335 8.54 15.63 6.15
C ASN A 335 9.89 14.95 6.41
N PHE A 336 10.13 14.47 7.63
CA PHE A 336 11.35 13.73 7.99
C PHE A 336 11.49 12.44 7.19
N LEU A 337 10.40 11.72 6.99
CA LEU A 337 10.37 10.51 6.14
C LEU A 337 10.77 10.78 4.69
N LEU A 338 10.66 12.01 4.21
CA LEU A 338 11.06 12.43 2.85
C LEU A 338 12.47 13.00 2.78
N GLU A 339 13.21 13.11 3.89
CA GLU A 339 14.59 13.56 3.85
C GLU A 339 15.48 12.60 3.06
N PRO A 340 16.41 13.08 2.22
CA PRO A 340 17.30 12.22 1.44
C PRO A 340 18.06 11.21 2.31
N ALA A 341 18.58 11.64 3.46
CA ALA A 341 19.30 10.76 4.39
C ALA A 341 18.39 9.67 4.99
N THR A 342 17.14 10.03 5.34
CA THR A 342 16.14 9.07 5.83
C THR A 342 15.76 8.07 4.75
N GLN A 343 15.59 8.52 3.52
CA GLN A 343 15.27 7.67 2.38
C GLN A 343 16.43 6.72 2.01
N ALA A 344 17.67 7.22 2.04
CA ALA A 344 18.86 6.39 1.81
C ALA A 344 18.99 5.32 2.90
N ARG A 345 18.79 5.70 4.19
CA ARG A 345 18.78 4.73 5.30
C ARG A 345 17.66 3.70 5.14
N ALA A 346 16.45 4.11 4.73
CA ALA A 346 15.36 3.19 4.47
C ALA A 346 15.67 2.21 3.34
N GLN A 347 16.41 2.65 2.31
CA GLN A 347 16.78 1.81 1.17
C GLN A 347 17.95 0.87 1.49
N ASP A 348 18.79 1.17 2.46
CA ASP A 348 19.90 0.29 2.82
C ASP A 348 19.38 -1.06 3.36
N ILE A 349 19.96 -2.17 2.86
CA ILE A 349 19.62 -3.53 3.28
C ILE A 349 19.99 -3.84 4.74
N LYS A 350 20.84 -3.03 5.37
CA LYS A 350 21.08 -3.07 6.82
C LYS A 350 19.88 -2.60 7.65
N ASN A 351 18.90 -1.96 6.99
CA ASN A 351 17.67 -1.49 7.60
C ASN A 351 16.46 -2.23 7.00
N ILE A 352 15.60 -1.55 6.23
CA ILE A 352 14.38 -2.14 5.69
C ILE A 352 14.43 -2.41 4.17
N GLY A 353 15.46 -1.92 3.48
CA GLY A 353 15.65 -2.16 2.05
C GLY A 353 14.52 -1.60 1.15
N SER A 354 13.82 -0.57 1.58
CA SER A 354 12.69 -0.01 0.83
C SER A 354 13.16 0.83 -0.34
N LEU A 355 12.54 0.69 -1.49
CA LEU A 355 12.80 1.58 -2.63
C LEU A 355 12.40 3.02 -2.29
N THR A 356 13.25 3.99 -2.67
CA THR A 356 13.00 5.41 -2.41
C THR A 356 11.88 5.97 -3.27
N VAL A 357 11.12 6.90 -2.70
CA VAL A 357 10.11 7.72 -3.40
C VAL A 357 10.72 8.92 -4.11
N LEU A 358 12.01 9.19 -3.89
CA LEU A 358 12.67 10.39 -4.39
C LEU A 358 13.12 10.24 -5.85
N ASP A 359 13.20 11.37 -6.53
CA ASP A 359 13.91 11.56 -7.80
C ASP A 359 15.38 11.88 -7.46
N LEU A 360 16.26 10.90 -7.62
CA LEU A 360 17.68 11.07 -7.32
C LEU A 360 18.34 12.15 -8.20
N GLY A 361 17.76 12.45 -9.36
CA GLY A 361 18.22 13.52 -10.24
C GLY A 361 18.04 14.93 -9.67
N ARG A 362 17.07 15.10 -8.74
CA ARG A 362 16.81 16.38 -8.06
C ARG A 362 17.65 16.62 -6.83
N LEU A 363 18.37 15.59 -6.36
CA LEU A 363 19.18 15.68 -5.15
C LEU A 363 20.49 16.43 -5.40
N ALA A 364 20.95 17.16 -4.38
CA ALA A 364 22.32 17.68 -4.36
C ALA A 364 23.33 16.51 -4.42
N LYS A 365 24.55 16.79 -4.88
CA LYS A 365 25.61 15.79 -5.04
C LYS A 365 25.89 15.02 -3.73
N ALA A 366 25.90 15.73 -2.60
CA ALA A 366 26.13 15.11 -1.28
C ALA A 366 25.01 14.15 -0.89
N ASP A 367 23.74 14.53 -1.14
CA ASP A 367 22.59 13.66 -0.84
C ASP A 367 22.54 12.43 -1.76
N ARG A 368 22.90 12.60 -3.05
CA ARG A 368 22.99 11.49 -3.99
C ARG A 368 24.05 10.48 -3.57
N ALA A 369 25.21 10.94 -3.10
CA ALA A 369 26.29 10.08 -2.62
C ALA A 369 25.85 9.12 -1.51
N LEU A 370 24.81 9.44 -0.74
CA LEU A 370 24.24 8.53 0.27
C LEU A 370 23.62 7.28 -0.38
N PHE A 371 23.03 7.41 -1.56
CA PHE A 371 22.47 6.30 -2.32
C PHE A 371 23.54 5.50 -3.06
N ASP A 372 24.60 6.16 -3.51
CA ASP A 372 25.75 5.52 -4.17
C ASP A 372 26.55 4.64 -3.17
N ALA A 373 26.47 4.97 -1.87
CA ALA A 373 27.14 4.26 -0.77
C ALA A 373 26.30 3.11 -0.17
N LEU A 374 25.13 2.78 -0.73
CA LEU A 374 24.29 1.70 -0.21
C LEU A 374 24.98 0.34 -0.26
N THR A 375 24.69 -0.49 0.72
CA THR A 375 25.30 -1.83 0.86
C THR A 375 24.92 -2.72 -0.33
N PRO A 376 25.88 -3.20 -1.12
CA PRO A 376 25.62 -4.08 -2.24
C PRO A 376 25.27 -5.50 -1.77
N SER A 377 24.51 -6.23 -2.58
CA SER A 377 24.20 -7.65 -2.35
C SER A 377 23.88 -8.36 -3.66
N ALA A 378 24.36 -9.58 -3.83
CA ALA A 378 24.01 -10.46 -4.95
C ALA A 378 22.53 -10.91 -4.91
N ALA A 379 21.83 -10.71 -3.79
CA ALA A 379 20.42 -11.02 -3.65
C ALA A 379 19.50 -9.86 -4.03
N LEU A 380 20.06 -8.65 -4.32
CA LEU A 380 19.31 -7.52 -4.84
C LEU A 380 19.04 -7.74 -6.34
N PRO A 381 17.79 -7.58 -6.79
CA PRO A 381 17.50 -7.57 -8.22
C PRO A 381 18.02 -6.28 -8.84
N THR A 382 18.44 -6.35 -10.10
CA THR A 382 18.75 -5.15 -10.87
C THR A 382 17.46 -4.43 -11.29
N ALA A 383 17.57 -3.17 -11.73
CA ALA A 383 16.42 -2.46 -12.30
C ALA A 383 15.85 -3.18 -13.56
N ALA A 384 16.71 -3.85 -14.32
CA ALA A 384 16.31 -4.65 -15.48
C ALA A 384 15.53 -5.90 -15.06
N ASP A 385 15.92 -6.56 -13.94
CA ASP A 385 15.23 -7.74 -13.42
C ASP A 385 13.83 -7.39 -12.90
N LEU A 386 13.67 -6.22 -12.28
CA LEU A 386 12.38 -5.75 -11.78
C LEU A 386 11.44 -5.29 -12.90
N GLY A 387 11.99 -4.72 -13.96
CA GLY A 387 11.21 -4.09 -15.00
C GLY A 387 10.34 -2.93 -14.50
N LYS A 388 9.46 -2.44 -15.38
CA LYS A 388 8.49 -1.40 -15.02
C LYS A 388 7.36 -2.01 -14.17
N PRO A 389 7.05 -1.43 -13.00
CA PRO A 389 5.97 -1.95 -12.18
C PRO A 389 4.61 -1.81 -12.86
N LEU A 390 3.78 -2.84 -12.73
CA LEU A 390 2.36 -2.76 -13.05
C LEU A 390 1.66 -1.91 -11.99
N LEU A 391 0.61 -1.20 -12.41
CA LEU A 391 -0.20 -0.40 -11.47
C LEU A 391 -1.04 -1.32 -10.59
N GLU A 392 -1.29 -0.91 -9.36
CA GLU A 392 -2.27 -1.59 -8.51
C GLU A 392 -3.66 -1.55 -9.17
N PRO A 393 -4.45 -2.62 -9.11
CA PRO A 393 -5.87 -2.57 -9.41
C PRO A 393 -6.59 -1.56 -8.52
N HIS A 394 -7.76 -1.07 -8.95
CA HIS A 394 -8.61 -0.27 -8.07
C HIS A 394 -8.88 -1.01 -6.75
N ALA A 395 -8.87 -0.28 -5.64
CA ALA A 395 -8.89 -0.84 -4.29
C ALA A 395 -10.05 -1.83 -4.03
N SER A 396 -11.19 -1.61 -4.69
CA SER A 396 -12.37 -2.49 -4.58
C SER A 396 -12.13 -3.92 -5.07
N TRP A 397 -11.19 -4.14 -6.00
CA TRP A 397 -10.83 -5.50 -6.45
C TRP A 397 -10.19 -6.29 -5.32
N MET A 398 -9.25 -5.69 -4.59
CA MET A 398 -8.61 -6.35 -3.44
C MET A 398 -9.65 -6.81 -2.42
N THR A 399 -10.56 -5.94 -2.03
CA THR A 399 -11.63 -6.24 -1.08
C THR A 399 -12.51 -7.39 -1.57
N ARG A 400 -12.95 -7.32 -2.84
CA ARG A 400 -13.88 -8.31 -3.40
C ARG A 400 -13.22 -9.67 -3.62
N ILE A 401 -11.96 -9.70 -4.09
CA ILE A 401 -11.20 -10.94 -4.28
C ILE A 401 -10.94 -11.62 -2.92
N THR A 402 -10.59 -10.85 -1.89
CA THR A 402 -10.38 -11.38 -0.54
C THR A 402 -11.65 -12.04 -0.01
N ALA A 403 -12.79 -11.34 -0.07
CA ALA A 403 -14.07 -11.88 0.38
C ALA A 403 -14.48 -13.16 -0.40
N GLU A 404 -14.26 -13.18 -1.72
CA GLU A 404 -14.58 -14.34 -2.55
C GLU A 404 -13.67 -15.53 -2.26
N TRP A 405 -12.36 -15.28 -2.02
CA TRP A 405 -11.44 -16.34 -1.62
C TRP A 405 -11.87 -16.95 -0.27
N GLU A 406 -12.22 -16.12 0.71
CA GLU A 406 -12.70 -16.60 2.01
C GLU A 406 -13.95 -17.47 1.86
N ARG A 407 -14.92 -17.00 1.09
CA ARG A 407 -16.15 -17.75 0.81
C ARG A 407 -15.88 -19.13 0.22
N ARG A 408 -14.85 -19.27 -0.64
CA ARG A 408 -14.49 -20.53 -1.33
C ARG A 408 -13.67 -21.47 -0.45
N TYR A 409 -12.76 -20.96 0.38
CA TYR A 409 -11.65 -21.76 0.92
C TYR A 409 -11.51 -21.74 2.44
N THR A 410 -12.29 -20.97 3.18
CA THR A 410 -12.25 -20.89 4.66
C THR A 410 -13.50 -21.51 5.32
N LYS A 411 -13.89 -22.69 4.88
CA LYS A 411 -14.95 -23.47 5.56
C LYS A 411 -14.42 -24.18 6.77
#